data_34a18759d725481647a311f97004e24c
#
_entry.id   34a18759d725481647a311f97004e24c
#
_cell.length_a   1.000
_cell.length_b   1.000
_cell.length_c   1.000
_cell.angle_alpha   90.00
_cell.angle_beta   90.00
_cell.angle_gamma   90.00
#
_symmetry.space_group_name_H-M   'P 1'
#
loop_
_entity.id
_entity.type
_entity.pdbx_description
1 polymer ?
#
loop_
_entity_poly.entity_id
_entity_poly.type
_entity_poly.pdbx_seq_one_letter_code
_entity_poly.pdbx_strand_id
1 'polypeptide(L)'
;FKADFTRSLGRFGIIISLAIFILCMALGLITGIQLVTVFIFVGIVAGVVYSLSPFRLRQTIYKPLVNVSVGAVPVLIVASFFNIFSFQLLVLVLLIGLSTAANSLWEDLADYESDFTSKARTLVVVLGFKRGFLITVLVGYCLVPLMVLVGILFQLSLLYFIVLGTLIAFLSFRLIQHRNTLFRS
;
A
#
# COMPACT_ATOMS: atom_id res chain seq x y z
N PHE A 1 -3.93 -22.96 -0.15
CA PHE A 1 -3.10 -22.73 -1.34
C PHE A 1 -1.91 -21.79 -1.08
N LYS A 2 -2.12 -20.52 -0.62
CA LYS A 2 -1.01 -19.59 -0.29
C LYS A 2 -0.09 -20.12 0.82
N ALA A 3 -0.66 -20.66 1.90
CA ALA A 3 0.10 -21.17 3.04
C ALA A 3 0.91 -22.42 2.67
N ASP A 4 0.35 -23.30 1.83
CA ASP A 4 1.00 -24.52 1.40
C ASP A 4 2.13 -24.22 0.42
N PHE A 5 1.91 -23.27 -0.51
CA PHE A 5 2.94 -22.78 -1.41
C PHE A 5 4.12 -22.15 -0.64
N THR A 6 3.84 -21.31 0.36
CA THR A 6 4.89 -20.69 1.18
C THR A 6 5.66 -21.74 1.99
N ARG A 7 4.99 -22.78 2.49
CA ARG A 7 5.65 -23.91 3.17
C ARG A 7 6.50 -24.73 2.22
N SER A 8 6.04 -24.97 0.98
CA SER A 8 6.79 -25.72 0.00
C SER A 8 8.08 -25.01 -0.46
N LEU A 9 8.07 -23.68 -0.49
CA LEU A 9 9.27 -22.88 -0.77
C LEU A 9 10.33 -22.96 0.34
N GLY A 10 9.92 -23.12 1.61
CA GLY A 10 10.82 -23.35 2.75
C GLY A 10 12.10 -22.50 2.74
N ARG A 11 13.25 -23.15 2.90
CA ARG A 11 14.58 -22.49 2.86
C ARG A 11 14.92 -21.87 1.50
N PHE A 12 14.39 -22.43 0.41
CA PHE A 12 14.57 -21.89 -0.94
C PHE A 12 13.99 -20.48 -1.08
N GLY A 13 12.83 -20.22 -0.49
CA GLY A 13 12.20 -18.89 -0.51
C GLY A 13 13.09 -17.82 0.17
N ILE A 14 13.76 -18.18 1.27
CA ILE A 14 14.68 -17.28 1.98
C ILE A 14 15.91 -16.98 1.10
N ILE A 15 16.49 -18.01 0.48
CA ILE A 15 17.68 -17.87 -0.38
C ILE A 15 17.35 -16.98 -1.59
N ILE A 16 16.22 -17.23 -2.25
CA ILE A 16 15.76 -16.42 -3.39
C ILE A 16 15.55 -14.96 -2.97
N SER A 17 14.88 -14.72 -1.85
CA SER A 17 14.64 -13.36 -1.35
C SER A 17 15.96 -12.65 -1.05
N LEU A 18 16.89 -13.33 -0.41
CA LEU A 18 18.22 -12.78 -0.11
C LEU A 18 18.99 -12.47 -1.40
N ALA A 19 18.98 -13.37 -2.38
CA ALA A 19 19.61 -13.15 -3.68
C ALA A 19 19.03 -11.95 -4.41
N ILE A 20 17.68 -11.78 -4.39
CA ILE A 20 17.01 -10.61 -4.97
C ILE A 20 17.43 -9.33 -4.23
N PHE A 21 17.50 -9.33 -2.90
CA PHE A 21 17.94 -8.16 -2.14
C PHE A 21 19.38 -7.76 -2.47
N ILE A 22 20.29 -8.73 -2.53
CA ILE A 22 21.68 -8.49 -2.93
C ILE A 22 21.74 -7.92 -4.35
N LEU A 23 21.00 -8.49 -5.28
CA LEU A 23 20.93 -8.01 -6.66
C LEU A 23 20.42 -6.58 -6.74
N CYS A 24 19.32 -6.26 -6.04
CA CYS A 24 18.78 -4.90 -6.00
C CYS A 24 19.79 -3.90 -5.43
N MET A 25 20.48 -4.26 -4.34
CA MET A 25 21.53 -3.41 -3.78
C MET A 25 22.72 -3.22 -4.72
N ALA A 26 23.18 -4.29 -5.37
CA ALA A 26 24.25 -4.22 -6.37
C ALA A 26 23.86 -3.30 -7.54
N LEU A 27 22.63 -3.44 -8.06
CA LEU A 27 22.11 -2.55 -9.10
C LEU A 27 22.06 -1.09 -8.64
N GLY A 28 21.61 -0.83 -7.41
CA GLY A 28 21.62 0.51 -6.83
C GLY A 28 23.04 1.11 -6.78
N LEU A 29 24.01 0.33 -6.34
CA LEU A 29 25.42 0.77 -6.29
C LEU A 29 26.03 1.02 -7.68
N ILE A 30 25.70 0.18 -8.65
CA ILE A 30 26.18 0.32 -10.04
C ILE A 30 25.67 1.62 -10.69
N THR A 31 24.49 2.12 -10.32
CA THR A 31 24.01 3.41 -10.84
C THR A 31 24.89 4.59 -10.44
N GLY A 32 25.67 4.47 -9.36
CA GLY A 32 26.45 5.57 -8.78
C GLY A 32 25.62 6.69 -8.15
N ILE A 33 24.27 6.56 -8.16
CA ILE A 33 23.34 7.58 -7.64
C ILE A 33 23.01 7.23 -6.18
N GLN A 34 23.55 7.98 -5.22
CA GLN A 34 23.41 7.70 -3.80
C GLN A 34 21.93 7.60 -3.35
N LEU A 35 21.05 8.49 -3.83
CA LEU A 35 19.64 8.47 -3.47
C LEU A 35 18.92 7.20 -3.94
N VAL A 36 19.25 6.69 -5.13
CA VAL A 36 18.71 5.41 -5.63
C VAL A 36 19.06 4.29 -4.68
N THR A 37 20.35 4.20 -4.28
CA THR A 37 20.83 3.17 -3.34
C THR A 37 20.14 3.28 -1.98
N VAL A 38 19.99 4.51 -1.45
CA VAL A 38 19.30 4.76 -0.17
C VAL A 38 17.84 4.30 -0.24
N PHE A 39 17.09 4.65 -1.29
CA PHE A 39 15.69 4.25 -1.39
C PHE A 39 15.53 2.74 -1.61
N ILE A 40 16.41 2.09 -2.36
CA ILE A 40 16.43 0.62 -2.46
C ILE A 40 16.64 0.01 -1.07
N PHE A 41 17.62 0.50 -0.31
CA PHE A 41 17.87 0.03 1.05
C PHE A 41 16.66 0.22 1.96
N VAL A 42 16.02 1.38 1.94
CA VAL A 42 14.77 1.66 2.69
C VAL A 42 13.66 0.66 2.30
N GLY A 43 13.49 0.40 1.01
CA GLY A 43 12.51 -0.58 0.52
C GLY A 43 12.79 -2.00 1.01
N ILE A 44 14.06 -2.42 1.01
CA ILE A 44 14.48 -3.73 1.53
C ILE A 44 14.18 -3.82 3.03
N VAL A 45 14.57 -2.81 3.82
CA VAL A 45 14.33 -2.76 5.27
C VAL A 45 12.83 -2.82 5.54
N ALA A 46 12.01 -2.03 4.83
CA ALA A 46 10.56 -2.05 4.96
C ALA A 46 10.00 -3.45 4.67
N GLY A 47 10.45 -4.13 3.60
CA GLY A 47 10.03 -5.50 3.26
C GLY A 47 10.42 -6.53 4.32
N VAL A 48 11.62 -6.43 4.89
CA VAL A 48 12.10 -7.29 5.97
C VAL A 48 11.25 -7.11 7.23
N VAL A 49 11.07 -5.88 7.69
CA VAL A 49 10.30 -5.55 8.89
C VAL A 49 8.82 -5.93 8.71
N TYR A 50 8.29 -5.78 7.49
CA TYR A 50 6.93 -6.19 7.16
C TYR A 50 6.72 -7.70 7.28
N SER A 51 7.68 -8.52 6.81
CA SER A 51 7.47 -9.95 6.60
C SER A 51 8.07 -10.83 7.68
N LEU A 52 9.22 -10.44 8.26
CA LEU A 52 10.03 -11.32 9.10
C LEU A 52 9.78 -11.11 10.61
N SER A 53 9.85 -12.22 11.34
CA SER A 53 9.93 -12.20 12.81
C SER A 53 11.24 -11.52 13.26
N PRO A 54 11.25 -10.75 14.38
CA PRO A 54 10.18 -10.61 15.37
C PRO A 54 9.11 -9.57 15.01
N PHE A 55 9.32 -8.73 14.03
CA PHE A 55 8.46 -7.57 13.76
C PHE A 55 7.13 -7.97 13.13
N ARG A 56 7.13 -8.70 12.01
CA ARG A 56 5.93 -9.15 11.27
C ARG A 56 4.83 -8.10 11.18
N LEU A 57 5.18 -6.87 10.78
CA LEU A 57 4.26 -5.74 10.82
C LEU A 57 2.99 -5.95 9.99
N ARG A 58 3.00 -6.89 9.04
CA ARG A 58 1.80 -7.28 8.28
C ARG A 58 0.64 -7.80 9.14
N GLN A 59 0.92 -8.25 10.38
CA GLN A 59 -0.07 -8.77 11.32
C GLN A 59 -0.38 -7.79 12.46
N THR A 60 0.02 -6.53 12.30
CA THR A 60 -0.13 -5.49 13.33
C THR A 60 -0.90 -4.28 12.79
N ILE A 61 -1.28 -3.39 13.70
CA ILE A 61 -1.91 -2.10 13.37
C ILE A 61 -1.05 -1.22 12.47
N TYR A 62 0.26 -1.49 12.38
CA TYR A 62 1.22 -0.72 11.56
C TYR A 62 1.28 -1.16 10.10
N LYS A 63 0.56 -2.23 9.71
CA LYS A 63 0.53 -2.73 8.32
C LYS A 63 0.24 -1.63 7.29
N PRO A 64 -0.78 -0.76 7.44
CA PRO A 64 -1.05 0.30 6.48
C PRO A 64 0.10 1.30 6.37
N LEU A 65 0.76 1.64 7.49
CA LEU A 65 1.88 2.58 7.50
C LEU A 65 3.09 2.05 6.71
N VAL A 66 3.42 0.77 6.87
CA VAL A 66 4.51 0.16 6.09
C VAL A 66 4.15 0.09 4.61
N ASN A 67 2.87 -0.14 4.29
CA ASN A 67 2.40 -0.16 2.91
C ASN A 67 2.47 1.22 2.22
N VAL A 68 2.47 2.34 2.96
CA VAL A 68 2.81 3.65 2.39
C VAL A 68 4.21 3.60 1.75
N SER A 69 5.20 3.04 2.43
CA SER A 69 6.56 2.93 1.88
C SER A 69 6.63 1.98 0.69
N VAL A 70 5.85 0.91 0.67
CA VAL A 70 5.78 -0.01 -0.49
C VAL A 70 5.31 0.71 -1.75
N GLY A 71 4.36 1.65 -1.64
CA GLY A 71 3.92 2.46 -2.77
C GLY A 71 4.88 3.62 -3.10
N ALA A 72 5.37 4.31 -2.09
CA ALA A 72 6.17 5.52 -2.23
C ALA A 72 7.60 5.25 -2.75
N VAL A 73 8.27 4.21 -2.23
CA VAL A 73 9.69 3.94 -2.52
C VAL A 73 9.98 3.72 -4.01
N PRO A 74 9.21 2.93 -4.78
CA PRO A 74 9.46 2.78 -6.22
C PRO A 74 9.41 4.11 -6.97
N VAL A 75 8.48 4.99 -6.63
CA VAL A 75 8.35 6.32 -7.25
C VAL A 75 9.58 7.18 -6.93
N LEU A 76 10.05 7.13 -5.68
CA LEU A 76 11.25 7.87 -5.25
C LEU A 76 12.53 7.34 -5.90
N ILE A 77 12.64 6.03 -6.13
CA ILE A 77 13.75 5.42 -6.87
C ILE A 77 13.80 5.97 -8.29
N VAL A 78 12.67 5.96 -9.00
CA VAL A 78 12.59 6.48 -10.37
C VAL A 78 12.91 7.98 -10.41
N ALA A 79 12.33 8.76 -9.50
CA ALA A 79 12.59 10.19 -9.38
C ALA A 79 14.07 10.50 -9.12
N SER A 80 14.71 9.72 -8.26
CA SER A 80 16.14 9.87 -7.95
C SER A 80 17.02 9.53 -9.15
N PHE A 81 16.63 8.51 -9.92
CA PHE A 81 17.37 8.12 -11.12
C PHE A 81 17.39 9.23 -12.18
N PHE A 82 16.26 9.92 -12.36
CA PHE A 82 16.14 11.04 -13.29
C PHE A 82 16.44 12.42 -12.67
N ASN A 83 16.79 12.45 -11.39
CA ASN A 83 17.01 13.68 -10.61
C ASN A 83 15.83 14.67 -10.69
N ILE A 84 14.59 14.14 -10.66
CA ILE A 84 13.36 14.93 -10.72
C ILE A 84 12.74 15.01 -9.33
N PHE A 85 12.92 16.17 -8.67
CA PHE A 85 12.29 16.47 -7.38
C PHE A 85 11.46 17.73 -7.51
N SER A 86 10.14 17.58 -7.49
CA SER A 86 9.20 18.68 -7.64
C SER A 86 8.01 18.51 -6.69
N PHE A 87 7.21 19.57 -6.54
CA PHE A 87 5.96 19.49 -5.78
C PHE A 87 4.98 18.46 -6.37
N GLN A 88 4.94 18.36 -7.71
CA GLN A 88 4.13 17.35 -8.41
C GLN A 88 4.54 15.93 -8.00
N LEU A 89 5.84 15.66 -7.91
CA LEU A 89 6.36 14.38 -7.45
C LEU A 89 5.93 14.09 -6.01
N LEU A 90 6.03 15.06 -5.11
CA LEU A 90 5.60 14.90 -3.72
C LEU A 90 4.14 14.47 -3.63
N VAL A 91 3.25 15.14 -4.37
CA VAL A 91 1.82 14.80 -4.40
C VAL A 91 1.59 13.41 -4.97
N LEU A 92 2.33 13.02 -6.02
CA LEU A 92 2.25 11.69 -6.62
C LEU A 92 2.70 10.59 -5.64
N VAL A 93 3.81 10.81 -4.95
CA VAL A 93 4.35 9.90 -3.91
C VAL A 93 3.33 9.71 -2.78
N LEU A 94 2.72 10.81 -2.31
CA LEU A 94 1.67 10.76 -1.30
C LEU A 94 0.44 10.01 -1.79
N LEU A 95 -0.02 10.27 -3.01
CA LEU A 95 -1.18 9.58 -3.59
C LEU A 95 -0.92 8.07 -3.68
N ILE A 96 0.20 7.66 -4.25
CA ILE A 96 0.51 6.23 -4.45
C ILE A 96 0.76 5.55 -3.11
N GLY A 97 1.52 6.17 -2.20
CA GLY A 97 1.76 5.64 -0.87
C GLY A 97 0.48 5.45 -0.06
N LEU A 98 -0.38 6.47 0.00
CA LEU A 98 -1.65 6.37 0.72
C LEU A 98 -2.65 5.43 0.05
N SER A 99 -2.62 5.31 -1.29
CA SER A 99 -3.43 4.33 -2.01
C SER A 99 -3.07 2.89 -1.65
N THR A 100 -1.78 2.57 -1.52
CA THR A 100 -1.35 1.24 -1.06
C THR A 100 -1.73 0.97 0.39
N ALA A 101 -1.70 1.99 1.26
CA ALA A 101 -2.21 1.87 2.62
C ALA A 101 -3.72 1.63 2.65
N ALA A 102 -4.50 2.36 1.83
CA ALA A 102 -5.94 2.17 1.71
C ALA A 102 -6.28 0.76 1.20
N ASN A 103 -5.58 0.28 0.17
CA ASN A 103 -5.74 -1.09 -0.33
C ASN A 103 -5.48 -2.13 0.77
N SER A 104 -4.45 -1.92 1.57
CA SER A 104 -4.15 -2.78 2.72
C SER A 104 -5.29 -2.85 3.74
N LEU A 105 -6.01 -1.76 3.98
CA LEU A 105 -7.18 -1.74 4.86
C LEU A 105 -8.36 -2.51 4.26
N TRP A 106 -8.56 -2.45 2.93
CA TRP A 106 -9.57 -3.25 2.24
C TRP A 106 -9.25 -4.75 2.30
N GLU A 107 -7.98 -5.13 2.16
CA GLU A 107 -7.52 -6.51 2.36
C GLU A 107 -7.82 -6.99 3.79
N ASP A 108 -7.50 -6.18 4.82
CA ASP A 108 -7.78 -6.52 6.21
C ASP A 108 -9.27 -6.67 6.50
N LEU A 109 -10.14 -5.92 5.81
CA LEU A 109 -11.59 -6.09 5.90
C LEU A 109 -12.05 -7.41 5.26
N ALA A 110 -11.49 -7.76 4.11
CA ALA A 110 -11.80 -9.01 3.42
C ALA A 110 -11.34 -10.24 4.22
N ASP A 111 -10.21 -10.12 4.91
CA ASP A 111 -9.60 -11.18 5.71
C ASP A 111 -10.03 -11.14 7.19
N TYR A 112 -11.00 -10.30 7.60
CA TYR A 112 -11.36 -10.03 8.98
C TYR A 112 -11.59 -11.28 9.82
N GLU A 113 -12.41 -12.23 9.35
CA GLU A 113 -12.72 -13.47 10.09
C GLU A 113 -11.48 -14.37 10.26
N SER A 114 -10.66 -14.47 9.22
CA SER A 114 -9.41 -15.22 9.24
C SER A 114 -8.40 -14.61 10.21
N ASP A 115 -8.27 -13.28 10.17
CA ASP A 115 -7.36 -12.53 11.03
C ASP A 115 -7.81 -12.59 12.49
N PHE A 116 -9.12 -12.49 12.74
CA PHE A 116 -9.69 -12.60 14.08
C PHE A 116 -9.44 -13.99 14.69
N THR A 117 -9.65 -15.06 13.92
CA THR A 117 -9.42 -16.44 14.38
C THR A 117 -7.94 -16.76 14.59
N SER A 118 -7.06 -16.22 13.75
CA SER A 118 -5.61 -16.37 13.87
C SER A 118 -4.98 -15.44 14.92
N LYS A 119 -5.78 -14.63 15.62
CA LYS A 119 -5.33 -13.64 16.62
C LYS A 119 -4.36 -12.60 16.05
N ALA A 120 -4.44 -12.31 14.75
CA ALA A 120 -3.72 -11.19 14.16
C ALA A 120 -4.24 -9.88 14.78
N ARG A 121 -3.36 -8.89 14.93
CA ARG A 121 -3.69 -7.59 15.52
C ARG A 121 -3.69 -6.51 14.45
N THR A 122 -4.32 -6.78 13.31
CA THR A 122 -4.51 -5.78 12.26
C THR A 122 -5.39 -4.63 12.75
N LEU A 123 -5.30 -3.46 12.11
CA LEU A 123 -6.06 -2.29 12.53
C LEU A 123 -7.58 -2.58 12.56
N VAL A 124 -8.07 -3.29 11.55
CA VAL A 124 -9.50 -3.62 11.43
C VAL A 124 -9.94 -4.60 12.53
N VAL A 125 -9.12 -5.58 12.88
CA VAL A 125 -9.41 -6.52 13.98
C VAL A 125 -9.45 -5.79 15.33
N VAL A 126 -8.50 -4.89 15.59
CA VAL A 126 -8.44 -4.15 16.85
C VAL A 126 -9.62 -3.19 17.03
N LEU A 127 -10.08 -2.55 15.96
CA LEU A 127 -11.20 -1.62 16.00
C LEU A 127 -12.56 -2.30 15.93
N GLY A 128 -12.59 -3.56 15.49
CA GLY A 128 -13.79 -4.29 15.10
C GLY A 128 -14.30 -3.90 13.72
N PHE A 129 -15.04 -4.84 13.08
CA PHE A 129 -15.44 -4.73 11.68
C PHE A 129 -16.13 -3.38 11.33
N LYS A 130 -17.11 -2.94 12.13
CA LYS A 130 -17.89 -1.72 11.84
C LYS A 130 -17.01 -0.46 11.81
N ARG A 131 -16.14 -0.28 12.81
CA ARG A 131 -15.24 0.87 12.88
C ARG A 131 -14.12 0.76 11.84
N GLY A 132 -13.59 -0.45 11.65
CA GLY A 132 -12.61 -0.74 10.62
C GLY A 132 -13.13 -0.38 9.23
N PHE A 133 -14.35 -0.80 8.88
CA PHE A 133 -15.01 -0.44 7.64
C PHE A 133 -15.15 1.08 7.47
N LEU A 134 -15.64 1.78 8.50
CA LEU A 134 -15.79 3.23 8.44
C LEU A 134 -14.45 3.94 8.18
N ILE A 135 -13.39 3.55 8.89
CA ILE A 135 -12.05 4.12 8.71
C ILE A 135 -11.52 3.84 7.31
N THR A 136 -11.69 2.62 6.80
CA THR A 136 -11.25 2.25 5.45
C THR A 136 -11.95 3.11 4.40
N VAL A 137 -13.26 3.31 4.52
CA VAL A 137 -14.04 4.17 3.62
C VAL A 137 -13.56 5.63 3.73
N LEU A 138 -13.35 6.16 4.93
CA LEU A 138 -12.85 7.52 5.14
C LEU A 138 -11.47 7.72 4.50
N VAL A 139 -10.55 6.79 4.70
CA VAL A 139 -9.21 6.83 4.07
C VAL A 139 -9.33 6.81 2.55
N GLY A 140 -10.23 5.97 1.99
CA GLY A 140 -10.51 5.96 0.56
C GLY A 140 -10.99 7.31 0.03
N TYR A 141 -11.93 7.96 0.72
CA TYR A 141 -12.41 9.30 0.33
C TYR A 141 -11.36 10.40 0.51
N CYS A 142 -10.45 10.28 1.49
CA CYS A 142 -9.34 11.22 1.65
C CYS A 142 -8.34 11.19 0.47
N LEU A 143 -8.35 10.13 -0.37
CA LEU A 143 -7.54 10.09 -1.59
C LEU A 143 -8.12 10.96 -2.71
N VAL A 144 -9.43 11.23 -2.71
CA VAL A 144 -10.09 11.97 -3.79
C VAL A 144 -9.49 13.36 -4.01
N PRO A 145 -9.27 14.20 -2.98
CA PRO A 145 -8.59 15.48 -3.15
C PRO A 145 -7.18 15.36 -3.77
N LEU A 146 -6.42 14.32 -3.38
CA LEU A 146 -5.10 14.07 -3.96
C LEU A 146 -5.19 13.65 -5.43
N MET A 147 -6.18 12.83 -5.81
CA MET A 147 -6.42 12.47 -7.20
C MET A 147 -6.77 13.70 -8.04
N VAL A 148 -7.66 14.57 -7.53
CA VAL A 148 -7.99 15.83 -8.22
C VAL A 148 -6.75 16.72 -8.35
N LEU A 149 -5.95 16.84 -7.29
CA LEU A 149 -4.73 17.64 -7.29
C LEU A 149 -3.70 17.11 -8.29
N VAL A 150 -3.52 15.80 -8.39
CA VAL A 150 -2.68 15.16 -9.43
C VAL A 150 -3.21 15.51 -10.81
N GLY A 151 -4.53 15.39 -11.04
CA GLY A 151 -5.14 15.75 -12.32
C GLY A 151 -4.81 17.20 -12.75
N ILE A 152 -4.86 18.14 -11.82
CA ILE A 152 -4.55 19.56 -12.05
C ILE A 152 -3.04 19.76 -12.29
N LEU A 153 -2.20 19.24 -11.40
CA LEU A 153 -0.74 19.44 -11.45
C LEU A 153 -0.08 18.83 -12.69
N PHE A 154 -0.61 17.71 -13.18
CA PHE A 154 -0.13 17.02 -14.38
C PHE A 154 -0.90 17.43 -15.63
N GLN A 155 -1.82 18.41 -15.54
CA GLN A 155 -2.63 18.92 -16.64
C GLN A 155 -3.35 17.80 -17.40
N LEU A 156 -3.92 16.84 -16.66
CA LEU A 156 -4.61 15.71 -17.25
C LEU A 156 -5.89 16.19 -17.96
N SER A 157 -6.29 15.47 -19.00
CA SER A 157 -7.45 15.82 -19.82
C SER A 157 -8.77 15.83 -19.04
N LEU A 158 -9.78 16.52 -19.56
CA LEU A 158 -11.13 16.51 -18.98
C LEU A 158 -11.68 15.08 -18.81
N LEU A 159 -11.30 14.17 -19.69
CA LEU A 159 -11.69 12.75 -19.59
C LEU A 159 -11.26 12.11 -18.26
N TYR A 160 -10.07 12.46 -17.75
CA TYR A 160 -9.62 11.98 -16.44
C TYR A 160 -10.61 12.37 -15.32
N PHE A 161 -11.05 13.63 -15.30
CA PHE A 161 -11.98 14.12 -14.26
C PHE A 161 -13.37 13.51 -14.40
N ILE A 162 -13.85 13.28 -15.63
CA ILE A 162 -15.11 12.59 -15.90
C ILE A 162 -15.04 11.16 -15.37
N VAL A 163 -13.98 10.42 -15.70
CA VAL A 163 -13.78 9.03 -15.23
C VAL A 163 -13.68 9.00 -13.71
N LEU A 164 -12.90 9.90 -13.11
CA LEU A 164 -12.76 9.99 -11.66
C LEU A 164 -14.11 10.26 -10.98
N GLY A 165 -14.88 11.24 -11.47
CA GLY A 165 -16.20 11.58 -10.96
C GLY A 165 -17.19 10.42 -11.08
N THR A 166 -17.21 9.74 -12.22
CA THR A 166 -18.05 8.56 -12.46
C THR A 166 -17.70 7.41 -11.52
N LEU A 167 -16.40 7.16 -11.30
CA LEU A 167 -15.94 6.12 -10.38
C LEU A 167 -16.37 6.42 -8.95
N ILE A 168 -16.18 7.65 -8.48
CA ILE A 168 -16.57 8.08 -7.13
C ILE A 168 -18.07 7.96 -6.96
N ALA A 169 -18.87 8.41 -7.94
CA ALA A 169 -20.33 8.30 -7.91
C ALA A 169 -20.78 6.84 -7.83
N PHE A 170 -20.19 5.96 -8.66
CA PHE A 170 -20.48 4.54 -8.65
C PHE A 170 -20.15 3.87 -7.31
N LEU A 171 -18.97 4.11 -6.76
CA LEU A 171 -18.56 3.56 -5.47
C LEU A 171 -19.44 4.07 -4.33
N SER A 172 -19.77 5.36 -4.32
CA SER A 172 -20.66 5.95 -3.33
C SER A 172 -22.06 5.34 -3.41
N PHE A 173 -22.61 5.16 -4.61
CA PHE A 173 -23.88 4.50 -4.82
C PHE A 173 -23.88 3.07 -4.28
N ARG A 174 -22.84 2.29 -4.58
CA ARG A 174 -22.69 0.91 -4.08
C ARG A 174 -22.59 0.86 -2.55
N LEU A 175 -21.84 1.77 -1.93
CA LEU A 175 -21.75 1.86 -0.47
C LEU A 175 -23.12 2.17 0.17
N ILE A 176 -23.88 3.10 -0.39
CA ILE A 176 -25.22 3.45 0.10
C ILE A 176 -26.17 2.25 -0.05
N GLN A 177 -26.18 1.58 -1.20
CA GLN A 177 -27.03 0.43 -1.47
C GLN A 177 -26.77 -0.71 -0.48
N HIS A 178 -25.52 -0.99 -0.13
CA HIS A 178 -25.15 -2.09 0.77
C HIS A 178 -25.06 -1.68 2.24
N ARG A 179 -25.27 -0.41 2.58
CA ARG A 179 -25.19 0.07 3.97
C ARG A 179 -26.03 -0.77 4.92
N ASN A 180 -27.27 -1.09 4.54
CA ASN A 180 -28.21 -1.80 5.41
C ASN A 180 -27.84 -3.29 5.61
N THR A 181 -27.16 -3.90 4.67
CA THR A 181 -26.68 -5.29 4.78
C THR A 181 -25.42 -5.39 5.59
N LEU A 182 -24.50 -4.43 5.46
CA LEU A 182 -23.19 -4.40 6.17
C LEU A 182 -23.33 -4.16 7.69
N PHE A 183 -24.44 -3.55 8.16
CA PHE A 183 -24.63 -3.20 9.57
C PHE A 183 -25.73 -4.00 10.28
N ARG A 184 -26.33 -4.99 9.61
CA ARG A 184 -27.37 -5.85 10.21
C ARG A 184 -26.85 -7.11 10.90
N SER A 185 -25.57 -7.42 10.78
CA SER A 185 -24.92 -8.58 11.44
C SER A 185 -24.28 -8.18 12.77
#